data_9eb0fd890cf96305e5ba80c4df4952c8
#
_entry.id   9eb0fd890cf96305e5ba80c4df4952c8
#
_cell.length_a   1.000
_cell.length_b   1.000
_cell.length_c   1.000
_cell.angle_alpha   90.00
_cell.angle_beta   90.00
_cell.angle_gamma   90.00
#
_symmetry.space_group_name_H-M   'P 1'
#
loop_
_entity.id
_entity.type
_entity.pdbx_description
1 polymer ?
#
loop_
_entity_poly.entity_id
_entity_poly.type
_entity_poly.pdbx_seq_one_letter_code
_entity_poly.pdbx_strand_id
1 'polypeptide(L)'
;CDLALAQLRSVLPLLGAEMTPEVQPRLYLAIARLATQAGWMSYQVNQHDDARQLWLIALDVTRATDHPLSTDQTVFVLYDMAQQAVHLGRPEEARKLVHLGHTAAIGPHPVSAATLSILVNIQARAHAAQGDATACDRALGQAIDHFSSIDPATRPPWGGFLDETHLVSYQGEAHYELALASSDPHAAGRAVALLRQAVDNFGPNYARPRASALTDLAGAHALAGDTDTAVSVGHQALDAVTALHSPRTHDRLRVLNTALEPLHASTGVTELREHLSTTLV
;
A
#
# COMPACT_ATOMS: atom_id res chain seq x y z
N CYS A 1 -7.67 -16.53 -1.86
CA CYS A 1 -7.47 -16.53 -0.40
C CYS A 1 -7.43 -17.96 0.13
N ASP A 2 -8.46 -18.78 -0.09
CA ASP A 2 -8.64 -20.11 0.50
C ASP A 2 -7.47 -21.09 0.24
N LEU A 3 -6.92 -21.08 -0.97
CA LEU A 3 -5.77 -21.93 -1.30
C LEU A 3 -4.52 -21.56 -0.48
N ALA A 4 -4.24 -20.27 -0.32
CA ALA A 4 -3.10 -19.80 0.48
C ALA A 4 -3.28 -20.16 1.96
N LEU A 5 -4.49 -20.04 2.50
CA LEU A 5 -4.85 -20.44 3.86
C LEU A 5 -4.73 -21.95 4.05
N ALA A 6 -5.22 -22.75 3.12
CA ALA A 6 -5.09 -24.21 3.15
C ALA A 6 -3.62 -24.63 3.12
N GLN A 7 -2.82 -24.03 2.24
CA GLN A 7 -1.38 -24.26 2.17
C GLN A 7 -0.69 -23.89 3.49
N LEU A 8 -0.99 -22.72 4.06
CA LEU A 8 -0.42 -22.28 5.33
C LEU A 8 -0.75 -23.26 6.46
N ARG A 9 -2.01 -23.67 6.57
CA ARG A 9 -2.44 -24.67 7.58
C ARG A 9 -1.71 -25.98 7.45
N SER A 10 -1.39 -26.42 6.23
CA SER A 10 -0.67 -27.69 5.99
C SER A 10 0.80 -27.64 6.40
N VAL A 11 1.45 -26.45 6.39
CA VAL A 11 2.87 -26.30 6.68
C VAL A 11 3.15 -25.81 8.10
N LEU A 12 2.19 -25.15 8.78
CA LEU A 12 2.38 -24.68 10.17
C LEU A 12 2.83 -25.77 11.16
N PRO A 13 2.30 -27.01 11.12
CA PRO A 13 2.76 -28.08 12.01
C PRO A 13 4.25 -28.41 11.86
N LEU A 14 4.86 -28.08 10.71
CA LEU A 14 6.29 -28.31 10.47
C LEU A 14 7.19 -27.43 11.34
N LEU A 15 6.68 -26.33 11.93
CA LEU A 15 7.44 -25.49 12.86
C LEU A 15 7.87 -26.24 14.12
N GLY A 16 7.16 -27.30 14.50
CA GLY A 16 7.50 -28.17 15.64
C GLY A 16 8.29 -29.43 15.26
N ALA A 17 8.63 -29.67 13.99
CA ALA A 17 9.34 -30.84 13.55
C ALA A 17 10.84 -30.70 13.79
N GLU A 18 11.49 -31.84 14.06
CA GLU A 18 12.96 -31.90 14.10
C GLU A 18 13.54 -31.72 12.69
N MET A 19 14.48 -30.77 12.56
CA MET A 19 15.09 -30.40 11.29
C MET A 19 16.58 -30.14 11.45
N THR A 20 17.32 -30.26 10.36
CA THR A 20 18.74 -29.88 10.37
C THR A 20 18.88 -28.34 10.44
N PRO A 21 20.00 -27.83 10.99
CA PRO A 21 20.26 -26.39 11.08
C PRO A 21 20.22 -25.66 9.73
N GLU A 22 20.47 -26.33 8.62
CA GLU A 22 20.43 -25.75 7.27
C GLU A 22 18.98 -25.63 6.73
N VAL A 23 18.10 -26.55 7.11
CA VAL A 23 16.71 -26.62 6.62
C VAL A 23 15.79 -25.69 7.42
N GLN A 24 15.94 -25.66 8.74
CA GLN A 24 15.05 -24.92 9.64
C GLN A 24 14.91 -23.42 9.26
N PRO A 25 16.00 -22.64 9.11
CA PRO A 25 15.85 -21.23 8.80
C PRO A 25 15.15 -20.96 7.46
N ARG A 26 15.42 -21.80 6.47
CA ARG A 26 14.81 -21.70 5.13
C ARG A 26 13.31 -22.00 5.15
N LEU A 27 12.91 -23.04 5.90
CA LEU A 27 11.50 -23.40 6.06
C LEU A 27 10.75 -22.32 6.82
N TYR A 28 11.32 -21.79 7.91
CA TYR A 28 10.70 -20.71 8.70
C TYR A 28 10.48 -19.46 7.84
N LEU A 29 11.50 -19.02 7.09
CA LEU A 29 11.32 -17.91 6.17
C LEU A 29 10.23 -18.19 5.14
N ALA A 30 10.16 -19.39 4.58
CA ALA A 30 9.14 -19.76 3.60
C ALA A 30 7.72 -19.73 4.21
N ILE A 31 7.56 -20.20 5.45
CA ILE A 31 6.28 -20.12 6.17
C ILE A 31 5.91 -18.68 6.48
N ALA A 32 6.86 -17.86 6.96
CA ALA A 32 6.63 -16.44 7.21
C ALA A 32 6.19 -15.70 5.94
N ARG A 33 6.83 -15.96 4.81
CA ARG A 33 6.44 -15.40 3.51
C ARG A 33 5.04 -15.84 3.07
N LEU A 34 4.71 -17.12 3.25
CA LEU A 34 3.38 -17.63 2.93
C LEU A 34 2.30 -16.98 3.81
N ALA A 35 2.57 -16.81 5.11
CA ALA A 35 1.67 -16.13 6.03
C ALA A 35 1.49 -14.65 5.65
N THR A 36 2.58 -13.96 5.27
CA THR A 36 2.54 -12.57 4.78
C THR A 36 1.66 -12.45 3.53
N GLN A 37 1.86 -13.35 2.57
CA GLN A 37 1.10 -13.33 1.32
C GLN A 37 -0.39 -13.66 1.56
N ALA A 38 -0.69 -14.62 2.45
CA ALA A 38 -2.05 -14.94 2.83
C ALA A 38 -2.73 -13.73 3.52
N GLY A 39 -1.99 -13.04 4.41
CA GLY A 39 -2.45 -11.80 5.04
C GLY A 39 -2.77 -10.71 4.02
N TRP A 40 -1.89 -10.51 3.04
CA TRP A 40 -2.14 -9.57 1.94
C TRP A 40 -3.39 -9.95 1.13
N MET A 41 -3.58 -11.23 0.81
CA MET A 41 -4.78 -11.70 0.10
C MET A 41 -6.06 -11.47 0.90
N SER A 42 -6.04 -11.71 2.22
CA SER A 42 -7.18 -11.44 3.12
C SER A 42 -7.47 -9.93 3.18
N TYR A 43 -6.44 -9.09 3.26
CA TYR A 43 -6.58 -7.64 3.20
C TYR A 43 -7.22 -7.14 1.89
N GLN A 44 -6.88 -7.76 0.75
CA GLN A 44 -7.45 -7.39 -0.56
C GLN A 44 -8.96 -7.67 -0.68
N VAL A 45 -9.49 -8.56 0.16
CA VAL A 45 -10.93 -8.88 0.22
C VAL A 45 -11.61 -8.35 1.48
N ASN A 46 -11.02 -7.33 2.11
CA ASN A 46 -11.50 -6.64 3.31
C ASN A 46 -11.66 -7.53 4.56
N GLN A 47 -10.99 -8.70 4.59
CA GLN A 47 -10.87 -9.55 5.78
C GLN A 47 -9.74 -9.03 6.67
N HIS A 48 -9.96 -7.86 7.30
CA HIS A 48 -8.92 -7.10 7.98
C HIS A 48 -8.37 -7.80 9.23
N ASP A 49 -9.22 -8.45 9.99
CA ASP A 49 -8.80 -9.17 11.22
C ASP A 49 -8.02 -10.44 10.87
N ASP A 50 -8.46 -11.18 9.84
CA ASP A 50 -7.73 -12.35 9.34
C ASP A 50 -6.35 -11.95 8.80
N ALA A 51 -6.29 -10.87 8.03
CA ALA A 51 -5.02 -10.33 7.54
C ALA A 51 -4.06 -10.04 8.70
N ARG A 52 -4.55 -9.41 9.75
CA ARG A 52 -3.77 -9.06 10.92
C ARG A 52 -3.25 -10.29 11.67
N GLN A 53 -4.08 -11.31 11.87
CA GLN A 53 -3.67 -12.57 12.50
C GLN A 53 -2.58 -13.27 11.68
N LEU A 54 -2.70 -13.31 10.37
CA LEU A 54 -1.73 -13.91 9.48
C LEU A 54 -0.38 -13.18 9.51
N TRP A 55 -0.38 -11.84 9.56
CA TRP A 55 0.83 -11.05 9.72
C TRP A 55 1.48 -11.22 11.09
N LEU A 56 0.69 -11.40 12.17
CA LEU A 56 1.24 -11.73 13.49
C LEU A 56 1.93 -13.10 13.48
N ILE A 57 1.34 -14.10 12.83
CA ILE A 57 2.00 -15.42 12.61
C ILE A 57 3.32 -15.21 11.85
N ALA A 58 3.33 -14.41 10.79
CA ALA A 58 4.55 -14.12 10.05
C ALA A 58 5.64 -13.50 10.92
N LEU A 59 5.28 -12.52 11.77
CA LEU A 59 6.22 -11.88 12.72
C LEU A 59 6.78 -12.88 13.75
N ASP A 60 5.94 -13.74 14.29
CA ASP A 60 6.38 -14.76 15.26
C ASP A 60 7.36 -15.74 14.62
N VAL A 61 7.08 -16.18 13.39
CA VAL A 61 7.95 -17.11 12.67
C VAL A 61 9.28 -16.43 12.27
N THR A 62 9.27 -15.17 11.86
CA THR A 62 10.52 -14.46 11.53
C THR A 62 11.41 -14.26 12.75
N ARG A 63 10.84 -14.10 13.95
CA ARG A 63 11.60 -13.99 15.21
C ARG A 63 12.24 -15.32 15.63
N ALA A 64 11.66 -16.43 15.21
CA ALA A 64 12.13 -17.77 15.57
C ALA A 64 13.20 -18.33 14.62
N THR A 65 13.73 -17.51 13.70
CA THR A 65 14.73 -17.93 12.72
C THR A 65 15.89 -16.94 12.61
N ASP A 66 17.09 -17.46 12.36
CA ASP A 66 18.31 -16.70 12.06
C ASP A 66 18.60 -16.64 10.54
N HIS A 67 17.57 -16.73 9.70
CA HIS A 67 17.76 -16.61 8.26
C HIS A 67 18.19 -15.20 7.88
N PRO A 68 19.19 -14.99 6.96
CA PRO A 68 19.67 -13.66 6.58
C PRO A 68 18.60 -12.67 6.10
N LEU A 69 17.46 -13.14 5.60
CA LEU A 69 16.33 -12.31 5.19
C LEU A 69 15.24 -12.16 6.25
N SER A 70 15.43 -12.67 7.48
CA SER A 70 14.39 -12.64 8.53
C SER A 70 14.07 -11.20 8.98
N THR A 71 15.09 -10.38 9.15
CA THR A 71 14.94 -8.96 9.52
C THR A 71 14.21 -8.19 8.40
N ASP A 72 14.62 -8.38 7.15
CA ASP A 72 13.97 -7.74 5.99
C ASP A 72 12.49 -8.14 5.87
N GLN A 73 12.20 -9.45 6.04
CA GLN A 73 10.81 -9.95 6.04
C GLN A 73 9.99 -9.36 7.20
N THR A 74 10.57 -9.21 8.39
CA THR A 74 9.90 -8.57 9.53
C THR A 74 9.51 -7.13 9.21
N VAL A 75 10.42 -6.35 8.63
CA VAL A 75 10.15 -4.96 8.23
C VAL A 75 9.08 -4.90 7.15
N PHE A 76 9.10 -5.83 6.20
CA PHE A 76 8.09 -5.91 5.14
C PHE A 76 6.69 -6.21 5.70
N VAL A 77 6.58 -7.12 6.67
CA VAL A 77 5.29 -7.40 7.35
C VAL A 77 4.77 -6.17 8.09
N LEU A 78 5.64 -5.44 8.78
CA LEU A 78 5.26 -4.21 9.47
C LEU A 78 4.82 -3.10 8.50
N TYR A 79 5.42 -3.03 7.31
CA TYR A 79 4.94 -2.19 6.22
C TYR A 79 3.51 -2.58 5.78
N ASP A 80 3.22 -3.87 5.55
CA ASP A 80 1.87 -4.32 5.16
C ASP A 80 0.83 -3.97 6.23
N MET A 81 1.16 -4.15 7.52
CA MET A 81 0.30 -3.76 8.63
C MET A 81 0.09 -2.24 8.70
N ALA A 82 1.14 -1.45 8.45
CA ALA A 82 1.06 0.02 8.42
C ALA A 82 0.20 0.50 7.24
N GLN A 83 0.30 -0.16 6.08
CA GLN A 83 -0.54 0.14 4.93
C GLN A 83 -2.02 -0.15 5.20
N GLN A 84 -2.33 -1.23 5.90
CA GLN A 84 -3.69 -1.50 6.36
C GLN A 84 -4.16 -0.40 7.33
N ALA A 85 -3.32 0.03 8.27
CA ALA A 85 -3.68 1.04 9.25
C ALA A 85 -3.98 2.40 8.59
N VAL A 86 -3.18 2.83 7.60
CA VAL A 86 -3.49 4.05 6.80
C VAL A 86 -4.82 3.88 6.07
N HIS A 87 -5.04 2.76 5.39
CA HIS A 87 -6.29 2.50 4.68
C HIS A 87 -7.52 2.55 5.58
N LEU A 88 -7.40 2.09 6.83
CA LEU A 88 -8.47 2.11 7.82
C LEU A 88 -8.62 3.46 8.55
N GLY A 89 -7.94 4.53 8.10
CA GLY A 89 -7.99 5.84 8.74
C GLY A 89 -7.34 5.88 10.13
N ARG A 90 -6.30 5.06 10.36
CA ARG A 90 -5.58 4.94 11.65
C ARG A 90 -4.11 5.38 11.51
N PRO A 91 -3.82 6.65 11.15
CA PRO A 91 -2.46 7.10 10.85
C PRO A 91 -1.50 6.99 12.07
N GLU A 92 -2.00 7.17 13.29
CA GLU A 92 -1.20 6.99 14.50
C GLU A 92 -0.75 5.53 14.71
N GLU A 93 -1.61 4.57 14.39
CA GLU A 93 -1.25 3.15 14.41
C GLU A 93 -0.20 2.85 13.34
N ALA A 94 -0.37 3.39 12.13
CA ALA A 94 0.60 3.25 11.05
C ALA A 94 1.98 3.79 11.46
N ARG A 95 2.05 4.97 12.09
CA ARG A 95 3.31 5.55 12.61
C ARG A 95 3.98 4.65 13.64
N LYS A 96 3.23 4.04 14.56
CA LYS A 96 3.78 3.08 15.53
C LYS A 96 4.37 1.85 14.84
N LEU A 97 3.67 1.31 13.83
CA LEU A 97 4.13 0.16 13.06
C LEU A 97 5.39 0.50 12.25
N VAL A 98 5.45 1.67 11.64
CA VAL A 98 6.66 2.18 10.97
C VAL A 98 7.82 2.32 11.94
N HIS A 99 7.59 2.89 13.13
CA HIS A 99 8.62 2.99 14.17
C HIS A 99 9.15 1.61 14.60
N LEU A 100 8.26 0.63 14.75
CA LEU A 100 8.67 -0.76 14.99
C LEU A 100 9.47 -1.32 13.80
N GLY A 101 9.13 -0.97 12.56
CA GLY A 101 9.89 -1.33 11.37
C GLY A 101 11.31 -0.76 11.38
N HIS A 102 11.46 0.51 11.70
CA HIS A 102 12.80 1.13 11.86
C HIS A 102 13.59 0.49 13.00
N THR A 103 12.95 0.18 14.13
CA THR A 103 13.59 -0.50 15.25
C THR A 103 14.04 -1.92 14.84
N ALA A 104 13.18 -2.65 14.14
CA ALA A 104 13.52 -3.98 13.63
C ALA A 104 14.68 -3.95 12.63
N ALA A 105 14.78 -2.89 11.82
CA ALA A 105 15.86 -2.72 10.85
C ALA A 105 17.26 -2.58 11.47
N ILE A 106 17.36 -2.32 12.78
CA ILE A 106 18.63 -2.34 13.54
C ILE A 106 19.04 -3.78 13.93
N GLY A 107 18.25 -4.78 13.53
CA GLY A 107 18.44 -6.18 13.85
C GLY A 107 19.73 -6.81 13.29
N PRO A 108 19.91 -8.13 13.48
CA PRO A 108 21.17 -8.80 13.18
C PRO A 108 21.49 -8.90 11.68
N HIS A 109 20.48 -8.80 10.83
CA HIS A 109 20.65 -8.91 9.38
C HIS A 109 20.26 -7.60 8.70
N PRO A 110 20.95 -7.22 7.60
CA PRO A 110 20.65 -5.99 6.87
C PRO A 110 19.26 -6.03 6.24
N VAL A 111 18.61 -4.87 6.18
CA VAL A 111 17.36 -4.66 5.45
C VAL A 111 17.67 -4.07 4.09
N SER A 112 17.04 -4.58 3.05
CA SER A 112 17.24 -4.10 1.68
C SER A 112 16.74 -2.66 1.51
N ALA A 113 17.39 -1.93 0.64
CA ALA A 113 16.97 -0.57 0.26
C ALA A 113 15.54 -0.56 -0.31
N ALA A 114 15.10 -1.63 -1.00
CA ALA A 114 13.74 -1.76 -1.50
C ALA A 114 12.72 -1.80 -0.35
N THR A 115 12.95 -2.61 0.68
CA THR A 115 12.06 -2.70 1.85
C THR A 115 12.06 -1.41 2.67
N LEU A 116 13.22 -0.75 2.83
CA LEU A 116 13.28 0.55 3.49
C LEU A 116 12.53 1.63 2.70
N SER A 117 12.66 1.66 1.36
CA SER A 117 11.94 2.61 0.52
C SER A 117 10.42 2.52 0.71
N ILE A 118 9.84 1.32 0.68
CA ILE A 118 8.39 1.15 0.88
C ILE A 118 7.95 1.46 2.32
N LEU A 119 8.76 1.13 3.33
CA LEU A 119 8.47 1.48 4.73
C LEU A 119 8.41 2.99 4.93
N VAL A 120 9.34 3.73 4.34
CA VAL A 120 9.37 5.19 4.45
C VAL A 120 8.28 5.85 3.58
N ASN A 121 7.89 5.24 2.45
CA ASN A 121 6.72 5.70 1.70
C ASN A 121 5.43 5.61 2.52
N ILE A 122 5.20 4.50 3.24
CA ILE A 122 3.99 4.43 4.09
C ILE A 122 4.08 5.36 5.31
N GLN A 123 5.29 5.69 5.78
CA GLN A 123 5.52 6.75 6.78
C GLN A 123 5.06 8.11 6.24
N ALA A 124 5.41 8.44 4.99
CA ALA A 124 4.98 9.67 4.33
C ALA A 124 3.46 9.77 4.28
N ARG A 125 2.78 8.69 3.88
CA ARG A 125 1.32 8.63 3.84
C ARG A 125 0.69 8.79 5.22
N ALA A 126 1.27 8.19 6.27
CA ALA A 126 0.78 8.36 7.63
C ALA A 126 0.91 9.82 8.12
N HIS A 127 1.98 10.54 7.74
CA HIS A 127 2.12 11.97 8.00
C HIS A 127 1.14 12.81 7.17
N ALA A 128 0.97 12.47 5.89
CA ALA A 128 0.02 13.10 4.99
C ALA A 128 -1.42 13.05 5.53
N ALA A 129 -1.86 11.86 5.98
CA ALA A 129 -3.18 11.67 6.58
C ALA A 129 -3.41 12.48 7.88
N GLN A 130 -2.34 13.00 8.50
CA GLN A 130 -2.37 13.90 9.65
C GLN A 130 -2.22 15.38 9.27
N GLY A 131 -2.06 15.70 7.98
CA GLY A 131 -1.82 17.06 7.49
C GLY A 131 -0.41 17.59 7.73
N ASP A 132 0.56 16.74 8.14
CA ASP A 132 1.96 17.14 8.36
C ASP A 132 2.75 17.12 7.05
N ALA A 133 2.63 18.20 6.27
CA ALA A 133 3.30 18.34 4.98
C ALA A 133 4.83 18.24 5.09
N THR A 134 5.42 18.85 6.14
CA THR A 134 6.88 18.86 6.31
C THR A 134 7.42 17.46 6.57
N ALA A 135 6.77 16.70 7.44
CA ALA A 135 7.20 15.32 7.72
C ALA A 135 6.91 14.41 6.53
N CYS A 136 5.80 14.62 5.81
CA CYS A 136 5.49 13.90 4.58
C CYS A 136 6.59 14.10 3.52
N ASP A 137 6.91 15.35 3.17
CA ASP A 137 7.92 15.67 2.15
C ASP A 137 9.32 15.12 2.53
N ARG A 138 9.69 15.18 3.81
CA ARG A 138 10.95 14.60 4.29
C ARG A 138 10.97 13.08 4.11
N ALA A 139 9.89 12.40 4.46
CA ALA A 139 9.79 10.95 4.30
C ALA A 139 9.79 10.54 2.81
N LEU A 140 9.13 11.29 1.94
CA LEU A 140 9.18 11.05 0.49
C LEU A 140 10.61 11.20 -0.06
N GLY A 141 11.37 12.21 0.38
CA GLY A 141 12.78 12.37 0.02
C GLY A 141 13.63 11.15 0.44
N GLN A 142 13.46 10.69 1.68
CA GLN A 142 14.15 9.48 2.17
C GLN A 142 13.78 8.21 1.39
N ALA A 143 12.52 8.09 0.97
CA ALA A 143 12.07 6.95 0.17
C ALA A 143 12.74 6.93 -1.23
N ILE A 144 12.94 8.11 -1.84
CA ILE A 144 13.67 8.27 -3.11
C ILE A 144 15.14 7.89 -2.92
N ASP A 145 15.78 8.34 -1.82
CA ASP A 145 17.17 8.02 -1.53
C ASP A 145 17.38 6.50 -1.38
N HIS A 146 16.49 5.84 -0.63
CA HIS A 146 16.51 4.38 -0.53
C HIS A 146 16.27 3.71 -1.87
N PHE A 147 15.29 4.17 -2.66
CA PHE A 147 15.01 3.61 -3.99
C PHE A 147 16.23 3.71 -4.90
N SER A 148 16.91 4.85 -4.91
CA SER A 148 18.11 5.08 -5.73
C SER A 148 19.29 4.19 -5.32
N SER A 149 19.27 3.67 -4.11
CA SER A 149 20.28 2.77 -3.54
C SER A 149 19.98 1.28 -3.76
N ILE A 150 18.89 0.93 -4.48
CA ILE A 150 18.52 -0.46 -4.71
C ILE A 150 19.54 -1.15 -5.61
N ASP A 151 20.21 -2.16 -5.07
CA ASP A 151 21.00 -3.11 -5.83
C ASP A 151 20.10 -4.27 -6.30
N PRO A 152 19.93 -4.47 -7.62
CA PRO A 152 19.15 -5.59 -8.14
C PRO A 152 19.61 -6.96 -7.65
N ALA A 153 20.91 -7.13 -7.37
CA ALA A 153 21.48 -8.41 -6.92
C ALA A 153 21.07 -8.77 -5.47
N THR A 154 20.78 -7.77 -4.65
CA THR A 154 20.39 -7.95 -3.23
C THR A 154 18.91 -7.74 -2.98
N ARG A 155 18.12 -7.47 -4.02
CA ARG A 155 16.69 -7.24 -3.91
C ARG A 155 15.98 -8.51 -3.41
N PRO A 156 15.21 -8.45 -2.32
CA PRO A 156 14.48 -9.61 -1.83
C PRO A 156 13.32 -9.96 -2.78
N PRO A 157 12.86 -11.24 -2.77
CA PRO A 157 11.78 -11.68 -3.67
C PRO A 157 10.48 -10.87 -3.57
N TRP A 158 10.19 -10.30 -2.41
CA TRP A 158 9.01 -9.44 -2.20
C TRP A 158 9.20 -7.99 -2.64
N GLY A 159 10.43 -7.53 -2.84
CA GLY A 159 10.73 -6.18 -3.33
C GLY A 159 10.66 -6.02 -4.85
N GLY A 160 10.40 -7.09 -5.58
CA GLY A 160 10.45 -7.10 -7.05
C GLY A 160 9.38 -6.26 -7.74
N PHE A 161 8.29 -5.92 -7.07
CA PHE A 161 7.24 -5.07 -7.61
C PHE A 161 7.60 -3.58 -7.61
N LEU A 162 8.51 -3.14 -6.73
CA LEU A 162 8.86 -1.74 -6.59
C LEU A 162 9.75 -1.28 -7.76
N ASP A 163 9.17 -0.58 -8.70
CA ASP A 163 9.84 0.12 -9.79
C ASP A 163 9.60 1.64 -9.69
N GLU A 164 10.14 2.40 -10.63
CA GLU A 164 9.98 3.86 -10.67
C GLU A 164 8.50 4.28 -10.75
N THR A 165 7.67 3.54 -11.51
CA THR A 165 6.24 3.84 -11.64
C THR A 165 5.51 3.66 -10.31
N HIS A 166 5.84 2.60 -9.55
CA HIS A 166 5.27 2.40 -8.21
C HIS A 166 5.74 3.48 -7.23
N LEU A 167 7.02 3.87 -7.27
CA LEU A 167 7.52 4.94 -6.42
C LEU A 167 6.78 6.26 -6.68
N VAL A 168 6.63 6.63 -7.96
CA VAL A 168 5.88 7.84 -8.37
C VAL A 168 4.42 7.76 -7.94
N SER A 169 3.78 6.59 -8.09
CA SER A 169 2.41 6.37 -7.62
C SER A 169 2.27 6.60 -6.11
N TYR A 170 3.19 6.06 -5.31
CA TYR A 170 3.17 6.22 -3.85
C TYR A 170 3.39 7.67 -3.41
N GLN A 171 4.24 8.42 -4.11
CA GLN A 171 4.39 9.85 -3.87
C GLN A 171 3.10 10.60 -4.19
N GLY A 172 2.45 10.28 -5.31
CA GLY A 172 1.15 10.84 -5.69
C GLY A 172 0.05 10.52 -4.68
N GLU A 173 -0.01 9.28 -4.19
CA GLU A 173 -0.94 8.86 -3.12
C GLU A 173 -0.73 9.68 -1.84
N ALA A 174 0.53 9.88 -1.42
CA ALA A 174 0.84 10.68 -0.23
C ALA A 174 0.40 12.14 -0.37
N HIS A 175 0.65 12.77 -1.53
CA HIS A 175 0.19 14.14 -1.78
C HIS A 175 -1.33 14.25 -1.90
N TYR A 176 -2.01 13.24 -2.42
CA TYR A 176 -3.47 13.18 -2.43
C TYR A 176 -4.03 13.07 -1.00
N GLU A 177 -3.49 12.21 -0.16
CA GLU A 177 -3.89 12.09 1.25
C GLU A 177 -3.61 13.39 2.02
N LEU A 178 -2.50 14.07 1.73
CA LEU A 178 -2.20 15.37 2.30
C LEU A 178 -3.23 16.44 1.87
N ALA A 179 -3.61 16.45 0.59
CA ALA A 179 -4.62 17.36 0.08
C ALA A 179 -5.99 17.11 0.72
N LEU A 180 -6.37 15.85 0.93
CA LEU A 180 -7.60 15.48 1.65
C LEU A 180 -7.59 15.98 3.11
N ALA A 181 -6.45 15.86 3.79
CA ALA A 181 -6.34 16.21 5.21
C ALA A 181 -6.22 17.72 5.45
N SER A 182 -5.56 18.46 4.55
CA SER A 182 -5.22 19.88 4.73
C SER A 182 -6.02 20.85 3.84
N SER A 183 -6.74 20.33 2.84
CA SER A 183 -7.38 21.13 1.79
C SER A 183 -6.38 22.04 1.05
N ASP A 184 -5.12 21.60 0.93
CA ASP A 184 -4.05 22.36 0.27
C ASP A 184 -4.08 22.15 -1.26
N PRO A 185 -4.36 23.18 -2.07
CA PRO A 185 -4.37 23.07 -3.53
C PRO A 185 -3.00 22.74 -4.13
N HIS A 186 -1.90 23.12 -3.46
CA HIS A 186 -0.55 22.77 -3.92
C HIS A 186 -0.28 21.27 -3.77
N ALA A 187 -0.74 20.66 -2.67
CA ALA A 187 -0.66 19.21 -2.50
C ALA A 187 -1.52 18.50 -3.55
N ALA A 188 -2.74 18.99 -3.81
CA ALA A 188 -3.60 18.45 -4.88
C ALA A 188 -2.93 18.54 -6.26
N GLY A 189 -2.32 19.67 -6.61
CA GLY A 189 -1.61 19.86 -7.88
C GLY A 189 -0.40 18.90 -8.02
N ARG A 190 0.36 18.68 -6.95
CA ARG A 190 1.46 17.69 -6.94
C ARG A 190 0.93 16.26 -7.12
N ALA A 191 -0.16 15.92 -6.43
CA ALA A 191 -0.82 14.62 -6.60
C ALA A 191 -1.25 14.39 -8.04
N VAL A 192 -1.90 15.36 -8.68
CA VAL A 192 -2.30 15.29 -10.10
C VAL A 192 -1.12 14.99 -11.00
N ALA A 193 -0.01 15.70 -10.86
CA ALA A 193 1.17 15.51 -11.71
C ALA A 193 1.76 14.10 -11.59
N LEU A 194 1.95 13.63 -10.35
CA LEU A 194 2.56 12.33 -10.06
C LEU A 194 1.64 11.16 -10.41
N LEU A 195 0.35 11.23 -10.05
CA LEU A 195 -0.60 10.17 -10.34
C LEU A 195 -0.87 10.03 -11.84
N ARG A 196 -0.90 11.14 -12.60
CA ARG A 196 -0.99 11.09 -14.07
C ARG A 196 0.21 10.38 -14.65
N GLN A 197 1.42 10.74 -14.23
CA GLN A 197 2.64 10.05 -14.67
C GLN A 197 2.59 8.54 -14.36
N ALA A 198 2.11 8.17 -13.17
CA ALA A 198 1.98 6.75 -12.81
C ALA A 198 0.93 6.02 -13.66
N VAL A 199 -0.25 6.62 -13.88
CA VAL A 199 -1.32 6.05 -14.72
C VAL A 199 -0.84 5.80 -16.15
N ASP A 200 -0.08 6.74 -16.72
CA ASP A 200 0.43 6.65 -18.08
C ASP A 200 1.53 5.59 -18.24
N ASN A 201 2.29 5.30 -17.17
CA ASN A 201 3.42 4.38 -17.19
C ASN A 201 3.09 2.96 -16.67
N PHE A 202 1.98 2.76 -15.95
CA PHE A 202 1.59 1.40 -15.54
C PHE A 202 1.26 0.52 -16.75
N GLY A 203 2.03 -0.55 -16.92
CA GLY A 203 1.79 -1.55 -17.95
C GLY A 203 0.56 -2.44 -17.66
N PRO A 204 0.17 -3.28 -18.63
CA PRO A 204 -1.06 -4.09 -18.57
C PRO A 204 -1.10 -5.07 -17.39
N ASN A 205 0.05 -5.50 -16.88
CA ASN A 205 0.14 -6.40 -15.75
C ASN A 205 -0.16 -5.72 -14.40
N TYR A 206 -0.25 -4.39 -14.38
CA TYR A 206 -0.48 -3.58 -13.19
C TYR A 206 -1.88 -2.96 -13.16
N ALA A 207 -2.90 -3.71 -13.61
CA ALA A 207 -4.27 -3.21 -13.71
C ALA A 207 -4.80 -2.66 -12.36
N ARG A 208 -4.51 -3.34 -11.24
CA ARG A 208 -4.98 -2.88 -9.93
C ARG A 208 -4.24 -1.62 -9.43
N PRO A 209 -2.90 -1.51 -9.42
CA PRO A 209 -2.22 -0.26 -9.12
C PRO A 209 -2.69 0.90 -10.01
N ARG A 210 -2.87 0.65 -11.31
CA ARG A 210 -3.37 1.65 -12.25
C ARG A 210 -4.79 2.12 -11.92
N ALA A 211 -5.70 1.22 -11.58
CA ALA A 211 -7.07 1.58 -11.18
C ALA A 211 -7.10 2.40 -9.88
N SER A 212 -6.22 2.05 -8.91
CA SER A 212 -6.05 2.83 -7.69
C SER A 212 -5.54 4.24 -7.99
N ALA A 213 -4.50 4.35 -8.82
CA ALA A 213 -3.94 5.65 -9.20
C ALA A 213 -4.95 6.51 -10.00
N LEU A 214 -5.78 5.90 -10.87
CA LEU A 214 -6.88 6.61 -11.56
C LEU A 214 -7.90 7.18 -10.57
N THR A 215 -8.27 6.39 -9.55
CA THR A 215 -9.25 6.84 -8.54
C THR A 215 -8.71 8.02 -7.74
N ASP A 216 -7.45 7.94 -7.31
CA ASP A 216 -6.80 9.01 -6.55
C ASP A 216 -6.55 10.25 -7.44
N LEU A 217 -6.26 10.06 -8.74
CA LEU A 217 -6.10 11.12 -9.72
C LEU A 217 -7.41 11.90 -9.92
N ALA A 218 -8.54 11.19 -10.04
CA ALA A 218 -9.85 11.84 -10.14
C ALA A 218 -10.15 12.69 -8.89
N GLY A 219 -9.88 12.14 -7.70
CA GLY A 219 -10.01 12.87 -6.44
C GLY A 219 -9.07 14.06 -6.33
N ALA A 220 -7.83 13.94 -6.79
CA ALA A 220 -6.87 15.04 -6.81
C ALA A 220 -7.29 16.16 -7.75
N HIS A 221 -7.85 15.88 -8.93
CA HIS A 221 -8.46 16.89 -9.80
C HIS A 221 -9.64 17.58 -9.14
N ALA A 222 -10.51 16.85 -8.43
CA ALA A 222 -11.63 17.41 -7.69
C ALA A 222 -11.15 18.41 -6.61
N LEU A 223 -10.12 18.04 -5.84
CA LEU A 223 -9.53 18.91 -4.82
C LEU A 223 -8.77 20.11 -5.42
N ALA A 224 -8.24 19.97 -6.63
CA ALA A 224 -7.60 21.07 -7.37
C ALA A 224 -8.61 22.01 -8.05
N GLY A 225 -9.92 21.71 -8.00
CA GLY A 225 -10.98 22.49 -8.62
C GLY A 225 -11.18 22.25 -10.12
N ASP A 226 -10.50 21.26 -10.70
CA ASP A 226 -10.65 20.84 -12.11
C ASP A 226 -11.78 19.81 -12.25
N THR A 227 -13.01 20.31 -12.18
CA THR A 227 -14.23 19.49 -12.14
C THR A 227 -14.41 18.62 -13.38
N ASP A 228 -14.16 19.15 -14.57
CA ASP A 228 -14.39 18.42 -15.83
C ASP A 228 -13.43 17.25 -15.97
N THR A 229 -12.15 17.44 -15.63
CA THR A 229 -11.17 16.35 -15.63
C THR A 229 -11.45 15.36 -14.51
N ALA A 230 -11.88 15.80 -13.32
CA ALA A 230 -12.25 14.92 -12.22
C ALA A 230 -13.38 13.97 -12.63
N VAL A 231 -14.41 14.44 -13.34
CA VAL A 231 -15.51 13.65 -13.86
C VAL A 231 -15.01 12.65 -14.93
N SER A 232 -14.25 13.13 -15.91
CA SER A 232 -13.73 12.28 -16.99
C SER A 232 -12.85 11.14 -16.48
N VAL A 233 -11.88 11.45 -15.58
CA VAL A 233 -11.01 10.45 -14.97
C VAL A 233 -11.78 9.57 -13.98
N GLY A 234 -12.77 10.13 -13.29
CA GLY A 234 -13.65 9.38 -12.38
C GLY A 234 -14.41 8.27 -13.05
N HIS A 235 -14.95 8.49 -14.26
CA HIS A 235 -15.57 7.42 -15.05
C HIS A 235 -14.56 6.34 -15.46
N GLN A 236 -13.35 6.73 -15.89
CA GLN A 236 -12.29 5.75 -16.21
C GLN A 236 -11.89 4.92 -14.97
N ALA A 237 -11.82 5.56 -13.79
CA ALA A 237 -11.54 4.87 -12.55
C ALA A 237 -12.65 3.87 -12.19
N LEU A 238 -13.92 4.27 -12.33
CA LEU A 238 -15.08 3.41 -12.08
C LEU A 238 -15.04 2.16 -12.96
N ASP A 239 -14.84 2.34 -14.27
CA ASP A 239 -14.73 1.22 -15.23
C ASP A 239 -13.56 0.28 -14.86
N ALA A 240 -12.40 0.84 -14.56
CA ALA A 240 -11.21 0.07 -14.20
C ALA A 240 -11.40 -0.71 -12.89
N VAL A 241 -12.02 -0.12 -11.87
CA VAL A 241 -12.29 -0.75 -10.58
C VAL A 241 -13.35 -1.85 -10.71
N THR A 242 -14.41 -1.60 -11.46
CA THR A 242 -15.49 -2.57 -11.69
C THR A 242 -14.95 -3.83 -12.38
N ALA A 243 -14.04 -3.68 -13.34
CA ALA A 243 -13.40 -4.81 -14.03
C ALA A 243 -12.53 -5.68 -13.10
N LEU A 244 -12.06 -5.15 -11.97
CA LEU A 244 -11.17 -5.88 -11.04
C LEU A 244 -11.89 -6.73 -10.00
N HIS A 245 -13.18 -6.49 -9.73
CA HIS A 245 -13.97 -7.18 -8.71
C HIS A 245 -13.26 -7.27 -7.34
N SER A 246 -12.61 -6.19 -6.91
CA SER A 246 -11.83 -6.14 -5.66
C SER A 246 -12.49 -5.22 -4.63
N PRO A 247 -12.98 -5.77 -3.49
CA PRO A 247 -13.61 -4.97 -2.44
C PRO A 247 -12.77 -3.78 -1.97
N ARG A 248 -11.46 -3.98 -1.82
CA ARG A 248 -10.54 -2.91 -1.40
C ARG A 248 -10.49 -1.73 -2.38
N THR A 249 -10.62 -1.98 -3.69
CA THR A 249 -10.64 -0.88 -4.67
C THR A 249 -11.95 -0.09 -4.59
N HIS A 250 -13.04 -0.70 -4.14
CA HIS A 250 -14.30 -0.01 -3.88
C HIS A 250 -14.18 1.00 -2.73
N ASP A 251 -13.34 0.74 -1.71
CA ASP A 251 -13.12 1.70 -0.63
C ASP A 251 -12.50 3.00 -1.14
N ARG A 252 -11.60 2.93 -2.13
CA ARG A 252 -11.07 4.13 -2.80
C ARG A 252 -12.15 4.90 -3.57
N LEU A 253 -13.09 4.22 -4.22
CA LEU A 253 -14.24 4.88 -4.85
C LEU A 253 -15.13 5.61 -3.83
N ARG A 254 -15.26 5.10 -2.59
CA ARG A 254 -15.97 5.81 -1.51
C ARG A 254 -15.27 7.11 -1.15
N VAL A 255 -13.93 7.10 -1.06
CA VAL A 255 -13.14 8.32 -0.82
C VAL A 255 -13.31 9.32 -1.98
N LEU A 256 -13.27 8.85 -3.23
CA LEU A 256 -13.53 9.68 -4.41
C LEU A 256 -14.93 10.32 -4.33
N ASN A 257 -15.96 9.52 -4.03
CA ASN A 257 -17.33 10.02 -3.91
C ASN A 257 -17.46 11.14 -2.87
N THR A 258 -16.73 11.03 -1.75
CA THR A 258 -16.65 12.08 -0.72
C THR A 258 -15.92 13.33 -1.24
N ALA A 259 -14.80 13.15 -1.95
CA ALA A 259 -14.04 14.28 -2.51
C ALA A 259 -14.83 15.07 -3.57
N LEU A 260 -15.76 14.41 -4.28
CA LEU A 260 -16.64 15.04 -5.27
C LEU A 260 -17.83 15.79 -4.64
N GLU A 261 -18.15 15.57 -3.37
CA GLU A 261 -19.34 16.14 -2.72
C GLU A 261 -19.42 17.68 -2.78
N PRO A 262 -18.34 18.45 -2.56
CA PRO A 262 -18.39 19.89 -2.66
C PRO A 262 -18.71 20.43 -4.05
N LEU A 263 -18.54 19.61 -5.11
CA LEU A 263 -18.72 19.96 -6.52
C LEU A 263 -20.12 19.62 -7.06
N HIS A 264 -21.09 19.32 -6.20
CA HIS A 264 -22.43 18.85 -6.52
C HIS A 264 -23.26 19.77 -7.45
N ALA A 265 -22.86 21.03 -7.63
CA ALA A 265 -23.52 21.96 -8.57
C ALA A 265 -23.28 21.56 -10.06
N SER A 266 -22.29 20.73 -10.35
CA SER A 266 -22.01 20.22 -11.70
C SER A 266 -22.88 18.99 -12.00
N THR A 267 -23.60 19.00 -13.13
CA THR A 267 -24.40 17.88 -13.61
C THR A 267 -23.55 16.63 -13.77
N GLY A 268 -22.36 16.74 -14.38
CA GLY A 268 -21.45 15.60 -14.57
C GLY A 268 -20.98 14.99 -13.25
N VAL A 269 -20.76 15.79 -12.21
CA VAL A 269 -20.43 15.30 -10.85
C VAL A 269 -21.62 14.54 -10.26
N THR A 270 -22.84 15.06 -10.42
CA THR A 270 -24.04 14.39 -9.92
C THR A 270 -24.23 13.03 -10.57
N GLU A 271 -24.10 12.93 -11.90
CA GLU A 271 -24.18 11.70 -12.66
C GLU A 271 -23.09 10.68 -12.24
N LEU A 272 -21.84 11.12 -12.11
CA LEU A 272 -20.75 10.26 -11.66
C LEU A 272 -21.01 9.73 -10.24
N ARG A 273 -21.45 10.58 -9.31
CA ARG A 273 -21.77 10.17 -7.94
C ARG A 273 -22.93 9.17 -7.85
N GLU A 274 -23.94 9.31 -8.72
CA GLU A 274 -25.02 8.31 -8.84
C GLU A 274 -24.48 6.95 -9.31
N HIS A 275 -23.61 6.93 -10.33
CA HIS A 275 -22.96 5.70 -10.78
C HIS A 275 -22.07 5.08 -9.72
N LEU A 276 -21.26 5.89 -9.02
CA LEU A 276 -20.43 5.42 -7.88
C LEU A 276 -21.31 4.81 -6.80
N SER A 277 -22.41 5.48 -6.42
CA SER A 277 -23.31 4.98 -5.36
C SER A 277 -23.97 3.66 -5.75
N THR A 278 -24.34 3.48 -7.02
CA THR A 278 -24.93 2.22 -7.52
C THR A 278 -23.91 1.07 -7.49
N THR A 279 -22.64 1.36 -7.75
CA THR A 279 -21.57 0.34 -7.77
C THR A 279 -21.13 -0.05 -6.35
N LEU A 280 -21.31 0.83 -5.37
CA LEU A 280 -20.85 0.64 -3.98
C LEU A 280 -21.89 -0.05 -3.06
N VAL A 281 -23.06 -0.40 -3.58
CA VAL A 281 -24.06 -1.21 -2.90
C VAL A 281 -23.65 -2.68 -2.96
#